data_3106f36370f03a3d0a2cfa42bfa5c533
#
_entry.id   3106f36370f03a3d0a2cfa42bfa5c533
#
_cell.length_a   1.000
_cell.length_b   1.000
_cell.length_c   1.000
_cell.angle_alpha   90.00
_cell.angle_beta   90.00
_cell.angle_gamma   90.00
#
_symmetry.space_group_name_H-M   'P 1'
#
loop_
_entity.id
_entity.type
_entity.pdbx_description
1 polymer ?
#
loop_
_entity_poly.entity_id
_entity_poly.type
_entity_poly.pdbx_seq_one_letter_code
_entity_poly.pdbx_strand_id
1 'polypeptide(L)'
;MLLDKDIREPLFEFLEERYGKVNLTDFKDYEKSSVSFRGMPLKNLTIAMILGVAAMTLELFGYMQLCEYVRDYSIVYYRIMYASALVMFISLPLHHIICCACEWFFVRQGLTKDALDSVWDFFKCTVYTMYIGYLAMLVFAVAFLIVVVTGKTGMPRWACIFNLLPLAVVTLPTKLPAKANVIGAGMFLGLLFLM
;
A
#
# COMPACT_ATOMS: atom_id res chain seq x y z
N MET A 1 -23.00 -18.86 23.89
CA MET A 1 -24.08 -17.90 23.63
C MET A 1 -23.91 -17.44 22.18
N LEU A 2 -24.59 -18.13 21.25
CA LEU A 2 -24.53 -17.84 19.81
C LEU A 2 -25.46 -16.66 19.58
N LEU A 3 -24.92 -15.57 19.04
CA LEU A 3 -25.71 -14.43 18.57
C LEU A 3 -26.78 -14.93 17.58
N ASP A 4 -28.00 -14.43 17.77
CA ASP A 4 -29.17 -14.77 16.94
C ASP A 4 -28.86 -14.51 15.46
N LYS A 5 -29.35 -15.38 14.58
CA LYS A 5 -29.06 -15.34 13.13
C LYS A 5 -29.50 -14.01 12.51
N ASP A 6 -30.60 -13.45 13.02
CA ASP A 6 -31.18 -12.19 12.58
C ASP A 6 -30.34 -10.94 12.95
N ILE A 7 -29.41 -11.08 13.91
CA ILE A 7 -28.45 -10.02 14.28
C ILE A 7 -27.07 -10.29 13.64
N ARG A 8 -26.76 -11.55 13.41
CA ARG A 8 -25.47 -11.99 12.91
C ARG A 8 -25.29 -11.66 11.42
N GLU A 9 -26.31 -11.90 10.59
CA GLU A 9 -26.24 -11.65 9.15
C GLU A 9 -26.12 -10.14 8.83
N PRO A 10 -26.94 -9.24 9.38
CA PRO A 10 -26.76 -7.81 9.20
C PRO A 10 -25.43 -7.28 9.78
N LEU A 11 -24.95 -7.88 10.88
CA LEU A 11 -23.67 -7.50 11.47
C LEU A 11 -22.49 -7.96 10.60
N PHE A 12 -22.56 -9.15 10.00
CA PHE A 12 -21.54 -9.64 9.08
C PHE A 12 -21.56 -8.89 7.76
N GLU A 13 -22.71 -8.58 7.19
CA GLU A 13 -22.84 -7.70 6.03
C GLU A 13 -22.29 -6.31 6.34
N PHE A 14 -22.61 -5.74 7.50
CA PHE A 14 -22.09 -4.47 7.97
C PHE A 14 -20.57 -4.49 8.17
N LEU A 15 -20.01 -5.57 8.70
CA LEU A 15 -18.56 -5.72 8.90
C LEU A 15 -17.82 -6.00 7.59
N GLU A 16 -18.42 -6.79 6.68
CA GLU A 16 -17.85 -7.08 5.36
C GLU A 16 -17.91 -5.84 4.45
N GLU A 17 -18.97 -5.05 4.53
CA GLU A 17 -19.10 -3.75 3.87
C GLU A 17 -18.12 -2.72 4.46
N ARG A 18 -17.95 -2.71 5.78
CA ARG A 18 -17.14 -1.72 6.49
C ARG A 18 -15.62 -2.00 6.46
N TYR A 19 -15.21 -3.25 6.52
CA TYR A 19 -13.79 -3.65 6.57
C TYR A 19 -13.31 -4.36 5.31
N GLY A 20 -14.22 -4.80 4.46
CA GLY A 20 -13.89 -5.58 3.27
C GLY A 20 -13.48 -4.79 2.04
N LYS A 21 -13.89 -3.53 1.89
CA LYS A 21 -13.74 -2.81 0.62
C LYS A 21 -13.78 -1.28 0.73
N VAL A 22 -13.03 -0.67 1.58
CA VAL A 22 -12.77 0.77 1.36
C VAL A 22 -11.64 0.91 0.34
N ASN A 23 -11.98 0.82 -0.93
CA ASN A 23 -11.12 1.31 -1.99
C ASN A 23 -11.36 2.81 -2.11
N LEU A 24 -10.31 3.61 -2.16
CA LEU A 24 -10.39 5.05 -2.44
C LEU A 24 -11.12 5.37 -3.76
N THR A 25 -11.22 4.41 -4.68
CA THR A 25 -12.08 4.50 -5.87
C THR A 25 -13.56 4.55 -5.54
N ASP A 26 -13.97 4.07 -4.36
CA ASP A 26 -15.36 4.09 -3.88
C ASP A 26 -15.75 5.46 -3.28
N PHE A 27 -14.79 6.36 -3.05
CA PHE A 27 -15.04 7.76 -2.67
C PHE A 27 -15.92 8.54 -3.66
N LYS A 28 -16.16 8.00 -4.88
CA LYS A 28 -17.12 8.56 -5.83
C LYS A 28 -18.57 8.29 -5.46
N ASP A 29 -18.83 7.25 -4.67
CA ASP A 29 -20.15 6.82 -4.26
C ASP A 29 -20.42 7.33 -2.85
N TYR A 30 -21.25 8.39 -2.77
CA TYR A 30 -21.61 9.03 -1.52
C TYR A 30 -22.30 8.07 -0.53
N GLU A 31 -23.24 7.27 -1.00
CA GLU A 31 -24.01 6.36 -0.13
C GLU A 31 -23.07 5.33 0.50
N LYS A 32 -22.24 4.73 -0.31
CA LYS A 32 -21.26 3.72 0.09
C LYS A 32 -20.23 4.28 1.05
N SER A 33 -19.67 5.46 0.73
CA SER A 33 -18.68 6.13 1.58
C SER A 33 -19.29 6.54 2.91
N SER A 34 -20.49 7.13 2.91
CA SER A 34 -21.14 7.58 4.15
C SER A 34 -21.48 6.42 5.09
N VAL A 35 -21.87 5.25 4.56
CA VAL A 35 -22.09 4.04 5.35
C VAL A 35 -20.80 3.51 5.93
N SER A 36 -19.73 3.41 5.11
CA SER A 36 -18.43 2.86 5.52
C SER A 36 -17.77 3.65 6.64
N PHE A 37 -17.94 4.98 6.66
CA PHE A 37 -17.34 5.85 7.67
C PHE A 37 -18.28 6.23 8.83
N ARG A 38 -19.54 5.76 8.81
CA ARG A 38 -20.52 6.08 9.86
C ARG A 38 -20.05 5.57 11.22
N GLY A 39 -19.97 6.50 12.20
CA GLY A 39 -19.57 6.20 13.57
C GLY A 39 -18.08 5.87 13.74
N MET A 40 -17.25 6.12 12.73
CA MET A 40 -15.80 5.95 12.84
C MET A 40 -15.19 7.06 13.70
N PRO A 41 -14.46 6.71 14.79
CA PRO A 41 -13.78 7.70 15.60
C PRO A 41 -12.63 8.36 14.82
N LEU A 42 -12.55 9.69 14.82
CA LEU A 42 -11.48 10.43 14.15
C LEU A 42 -10.07 10.01 14.58
N LYS A 43 -9.91 9.61 15.85
CA LYS A 43 -8.63 9.14 16.36
C LYS A 43 -8.13 7.88 15.64
N ASN A 44 -9.03 7.02 15.16
CA ASN A 44 -8.64 5.81 14.44
C ASN A 44 -7.98 6.16 13.11
N LEU A 45 -8.52 7.14 12.39
CA LEU A 45 -7.94 7.64 11.15
C LEU A 45 -6.58 8.32 11.39
N THR A 46 -6.45 9.09 12.48
CA THR A 46 -5.18 9.70 12.88
C THR A 46 -4.13 8.63 13.23
N ILE A 47 -4.53 7.61 13.97
CA ILE A 47 -3.64 6.48 14.32
C ILE A 47 -3.21 5.73 13.06
N ALA A 48 -4.15 5.42 12.16
CA ALA A 48 -3.85 4.76 10.89
C ALA A 48 -2.85 5.55 10.04
N MET A 49 -3.03 6.88 9.96
CA MET A 49 -2.11 7.79 9.27
C MET A 49 -0.69 7.68 9.84
N ILE A 50 -0.54 7.78 11.15
CA ILE A 50 0.79 7.76 11.82
C ILE A 50 1.43 6.38 11.68
N LEU A 51 0.69 5.31 11.95
CA LEU A 51 1.21 3.94 11.86
C LEU A 51 1.61 3.58 10.43
N GLY A 52 0.84 4.01 9.43
CA GLY A 52 1.19 3.78 8.03
C GLY A 52 2.50 4.47 7.64
N VAL A 53 2.70 5.73 8.03
CA VAL A 53 3.97 6.43 7.79
C VAL A 53 5.13 5.75 8.52
N ALA A 54 4.94 5.35 9.78
CA ALA A 54 5.97 4.64 10.54
C ALA A 54 6.33 3.31 9.89
N ALA A 55 5.34 2.52 9.46
CA ALA A 55 5.56 1.26 8.77
C ALA A 55 6.35 1.44 7.46
N MET A 56 5.95 2.40 6.61
CA MET A 56 6.65 2.69 5.36
C MET A 56 8.09 3.20 5.62
N THR A 57 8.30 3.96 6.70
CA THR A 57 9.65 4.40 7.07
C THR A 57 10.53 3.21 7.46
N LEU A 58 9.97 2.22 8.16
CA LEU A 58 10.70 0.99 8.49
C LEU A 58 10.98 0.15 7.22
N GLU A 59 10.01 0.05 6.31
CA GLU A 59 10.21 -0.63 5.02
C GLU A 59 11.35 -0.01 4.22
N LEU A 60 11.48 1.32 4.22
CA LEU A 60 12.57 2.01 3.52
C LEU A 60 13.94 1.43 3.86
N PHE A 61 14.21 1.12 5.14
CA PHE A 61 15.49 0.53 5.54
C PHE A 61 15.72 -0.82 4.88
N GLY A 62 14.70 -1.65 4.75
CA GLY A 62 14.80 -2.94 4.04
C GLY A 62 15.15 -2.75 2.55
N TYR A 63 14.47 -1.81 1.89
CA TYR A 63 14.77 -1.49 0.48
C TYR A 63 16.19 -0.92 0.30
N MET A 64 16.67 -0.08 1.23
CA MET A 64 18.03 0.44 1.19
C MET A 64 19.07 -0.68 1.38
N GLN A 65 18.83 -1.61 2.31
CA GLN A 65 19.72 -2.77 2.50
C GLN A 65 19.78 -3.64 1.23
N LEU A 66 18.65 -3.83 0.56
CA LEU A 66 18.62 -4.57 -0.70
C LEU A 66 19.40 -3.83 -1.82
N CYS A 67 19.31 -2.49 -1.86
CA CYS A 67 20.12 -1.69 -2.77
C CYS A 67 21.61 -1.87 -2.48
N GLU A 68 22.03 -1.76 -1.21
CA GLU A 68 23.43 -1.93 -0.82
C GLU A 68 23.97 -3.33 -1.16
N TYR A 69 23.15 -4.37 -0.96
CA TYR A 69 23.49 -5.72 -1.39
C TYR A 69 23.78 -5.80 -2.90
N VAL A 70 22.96 -5.14 -3.73
CA VAL A 70 23.14 -5.13 -5.19
C VAL A 70 24.35 -4.30 -5.61
N ARG A 71 24.78 -3.33 -4.80
CA ARG A 71 25.92 -2.46 -5.11
C ARG A 71 27.21 -3.24 -5.38
N ASP A 72 27.45 -4.31 -4.62
CA ASP A 72 28.66 -5.12 -4.75
C ASP A 72 28.71 -5.90 -6.07
N TYR A 73 27.57 -6.07 -6.72
CA TYR A 73 27.45 -6.79 -8.00
C TYR A 73 27.27 -5.84 -9.20
N SER A 74 26.60 -4.70 -9.01
CA SER A 74 26.35 -3.75 -10.09
C SER A 74 25.99 -2.35 -9.59
N ILE A 75 26.91 -1.42 -9.77
CA ILE A 75 26.73 -0.01 -9.42
C ILE A 75 25.60 0.65 -10.23
N VAL A 76 25.34 0.18 -11.46
CA VAL A 76 24.26 0.73 -12.31
C VAL A 76 22.90 0.36 -11.74
N TYR A 77 22.67 -0.92 -11.45
CA TYR A 77 21.40 -1.37 -10.85
C TYR A 77 21.22 -0.82 -9.45
N TYR A 78 22.29 -0.75 -8.65
CA TYR A 78 22.26 -0.05 -7.37
C TYR A 78 21.70 1.36 -7.49
N ARG A 79 22.26 2.18 -8.38
CA ARG A 79 21.81 3.57 -8.56
C ARG A 79 20.36 3.69 -9.01
N ILE A 80 19.93 2.82 -9.92
CA ILE A 80 18.54 2.79 -10.38
C ILE A 80 17.60 2.42 -9.23
N MET A 81 17.91 1.34 -8.51
CA MET A 81 17.11 0.86 -7.39
C MET A 81 17.07 1.90 -6.26
N TYR A 82 18.23 2.48 -5.91
CA TYR A 82 18.35 3.48 -4.85
C TYR A 82 17.51 4.72 -5.16
N ALA A 83 17.66 5.29 -6.35
CA ALA A 83 16.87 6.44 -6.78
C ALA A 83 15.36 6.12 -6.80
N SER A 84 14.99 4.94 -7.31
CA SER A 84 13.60 4.48 -7.32
C SER A 84 13.04 4.30 -5.91
N ALA A 85 13.80 3.72 -4.99
CA ALA A 85 13.39 3.57 -3.59
C ALA A 85 13.18 4.94 -2.92
N LEU A 86 14.08 5.91 -3.13
CA LEU A 86 13.88 7.26 -2.60
C LEU A 86 12.59 7.90 -3.12
N VAL A 87 12.35 7.87 -4.43
CA VAL A 87 11.14 8.45 -5.02
C VAL A 87 9.90 7.74 -4.50
N MET A 88 9.91 6.41 -4.41
CA MET A 88 8.81 5.60 -3.88
C MET A 88 8.48 5.98 -2.43
N PHE A 89 9.49 6.02 -1.56
CA PHE A 89 9.29 6.28 -0.13
C PHE A 89 9.14 7.77 0.24
N ILE A 90 9.28 8.68 -0.71
CA ILE A 90 8.80 10.05 -0.58
C ILE A 90 7.32 10.12 -1.00
N SER A 91 6.98 9.51 -2.12
CA SER A 91 5.66 9.67 -2.76
C SER A 91 4.56 8.85 -2.10
N LEU A 92 4.80 7.58 -1.74
CA LEU A 92 3.77 6.70 -1.18
C LEU A 92 3.35 7.07 0.26
N PRO A 93 4.26 7.40 1.20
CA PRO A 93 3.87 7.91 2.51
C PRO A 93 3.10 9.22 2.42
N LEU A 94 3.51 10.13 1.52
CA LEU A 94 2.77 11.36 1.26
C LEU A 94 1.35 11.05 0.76
N HIS A 95 1.22 10.14 -0.19
CA HIS A 95 -0.09 9.70 -0.69
C HIS A 95 -0.94 9.07 0.41
N HIS A 96 -0.36 8.23 1.27
CA HIS A 96 -1.04 7.64 2.42
C HIS A 96 -1.59 8.71 3.38
N ILE A 97 -0.78 9.74 3.69
CA ILE A 97 -1.24 10.88 4.51
C ILE A 97 -2.43 11.57 3.84
N ILE A 98 -2.35 11.83 2.54
CA ILE A 98 -3.41 12.49 1.77
C ILE A 98 -4.70 11.67 1.84
N CYS A 99 -4.64 10.35 1.63
CA CYS A 99 -5.79 9.46 1.72
C CYS A 99 -6.45 9.52 3.10
N CYS A 100 -5.67 9.33 4.16
CA CYS A 100 -6.19 9.40 5.52
C CYS A 100 -6.72 10.80 5.89
N ALA A 101 -6.12 11.88 5.36
CA ALA A 101 -6.61 13.23 5.55
C ALA A 101 -7.96 13.45 4.85
N CYS A 102 -8.14 12.95 3.62
CA CYS A 102 -9.43 12.97 2.93
C CYS A 102 -10.52 12.29 3.75
N GLU A 103 -10.24 11.07 4.25
CA GLU A 103 -11.16 10.32 5.11
C GLU A 103 -11.45 11.08 6.41
N TRP A 104 -10.43 11.64 7.04
CA TRP A 104 -10.57 12.40 8.28
C TRP A 104 -11.44 13.64 8.10
N PHE A 105 -11.21 14.42 7.03
CA PHE A 105 -12.01 15.60 6.75
C PHE A 105 -13.46 15.24 6.41
N PHE A 106 -13.69 14.18 5.64
CA PHE A 106 -15.03 13.69 5.32
C PHE A 106 -15.83 13.33 6.58
N VAL A 107 -15.21 12.56 7.50
CA VAL A 107 -15.84 12.21 8.79
C VAL A 107 -16.03 13.46 9.66
N ARG A 108 -15.04 14.35 9.73
CA ARG A 108 -15.09 15.56 10.55
C ARG A 108 -16.18 16.53 10.12
N GLN A 109 -16.49 16.59 8.83
CA GLN A 109 -17.55 17.45 8.26
C GLN A 109 -18.93 16.77 8.25
N GLY A 110 -19.10 15.67 8.99
CA GLY A 110 -20.40 15.03 9.21
C GLY A 110 -20.87 14.15 8.06
N LEU A 111 -19.97 13.65 7.23
CA LEU A 111 -20.28 12.72 6.11
C LEU A 111 -21.28 13.32 5.12
N THR A 112 -21.20 14.61 4.87
CA THR A 112 -22.11 15.30 3.92
C THR A 112 -21.62 15.09 2.47
N LYS A 113 -22.55 15.26 1.52
CA LYS A 113 -22.21 15.19 0.09
C LYS A 113 -21.21 16.27 -0.31
N ASP A 114 -21.41 17.51 0.17
CA ASP A 114 -20.52 18.63 -0.12
C ASP A 114 -19.10 18.39 0.44
N ALA A 115 -19.01 17.74 1.61
CA ALA A 115 -17.74 17.33 2.18
C ALA A 115 -17.06 16.28 1.29
N LEU A 116 -17.81 15.30 0.78
CA LEU A 116 -17.29 14.28 -0.13
C LEU A 116 -16.77 14.91 -1.44
N ASP A 117 -17.55 15.79 -2.05
CA ASP A 117 -17.19 16.46 -3.29
C ASP A 117 -15.90 17.27 -3.10
N SER A 118 -15.78 17.99 -1.97
CA SER A 118 -14.58 18.78 -1.64
C SER A 118 -13.33 17.92 -1.45
N VAL A 119 -13.42 16.82 -0.68
CA VAL A 119 -12.27 15.92 -0.48
C VAL A 119 -11.94 15.15 -1.74
N TRP A 120 -12.92 14.84 -2.58
CA TRP A 120 -12.71 14.18 -3.87
C TRP A 120 -11.98 15.10 -4.86
N ASP A 121 -12.32 16.38 -4.90
CA ASP A 121 -11.60 17.34 -5.72
C ASP A 121 -10.15 17.51 -5.27
N PHE A 122 -9.90 17.59 -3.98
CA PHE A 122 -8.55 17.61 -3.43
C PHE A 122 -7.78 16.32 -3.77
N PHE A 123 -8.43 15.15 -3.60
CA PHE A 123 -7.81 13.86 -3.94
C PHE A 123 -7.41 13.79 -5.42
N LYS A 124 -8.28 14.23 -6.34
CA LYS A 124 -7.96 14.27 -7.79
C LYS A 124 -6.73 15.12 -8.10
N CYS A 125 -6.57 16.25 -7.41
CA CYS A 125 -5.39 17.10 -7.57
C CYS A 125 -4.10 16.49 -7.03
N THR A 126 -4.19 15.56 -6.09
CA THR A 126 -3.04 15.00 -5.36
C THR A 126 -2.72 13.55 -5.74
N VAL A 127 -3.57 12.89 -6.51
CA VAL A 127 -3.43 11.47 -6.91
C VAL A 127 -2.12 11.17 -7.66
N TYR A 128 -1.48 12.17 -8.24
CA TYR A 128 -0.18 12.03 -8.92
C TYR A 128 0.91 11.50 -7.98
N THR A 129 0.82 11.75 -6.68
CA THR A 129 1.73 11.16 -5.68
C THR A 129 1.69 9.63 -5.71
N MET A 130 0.50 9.05 -5.90
CA MET A 130 0.32 7.61 -6.07
C MET A 130 0.98 7.10 -7.35
N TYR A 131 0.72 7.76 -8.48
CA TYR A 131 1.27 7.34 -9.77
C TYR A 131 2.79 7.40 -9.80
N ILE A 132 3.38 8.48 -9.25
CA ILE A 132 4.84 8.62 -9.14
C ILE A 132 5.41 7.50 -8.26
N GLY A 133 4.79 7.23 -7.11
CA GLY A 133 5.24 6.17 -6.20
C GLY A 133 5.16 4.78 -6.81
N TYR A 134 4.06 4.44 -7.48
CA TYR A 134 3.92 3.14 -8.15
C TYR A 134 4.83 2.99 -9.37
N LEU A 135 5.06 4.06 -10.13
CA LEU A 135 6.04 4.02 -11.22
C LEU A 135 7.45 3.76 -10.68
N ALA A 136 7.84 4.44 -9.61
CA ALA A 136 9.12 4.21 -8.95
C ALA A 136 9.24 2.78 -8.41
N MET A 137 8.16 2.25 -7.79
CA MET A 137 8.11 0.87 -7.33
C MET A 137 8.27 -0.13 -8.49
N LEU A 138 7.64 0.13 -9.63
CA LEU A 138 7.79 -0.69 -10.83
C LEU A 138 9.22 -0.68 -11.34
N VAL A 139 9.86 0.49 -11.43
CA VAL A 139 11.26 0.61 -11.87
C VAL A 139 12.19 -0.15 -10.91
N PHE A 140 11.98 -0.03 -9.59
CA PHE A 140 12.72 -0.80 -8.59
C PHE A 140 12.55 -2.31 -8.83
N ALA A 141 11.31 -2.77 -8.93
CA ALA A 141 10.98 -4.19 -9.08
C ALA A 141 11.57 -4.79 -10.36
N VAL A 142 11.50 -4.07 -11.48
CA VAL A 142 12.09 -4.50 -12.75
C VAL A 142 13.61 -4.55 -12.66
N ALA A 143 14.25 -3.52 -12.10
CA ALA A 143 15.70 -3.51 -11.95
C ALA A 143 16.19 -4.67 -11.07
N PHE A 144 15.52 -4.90 -9.93
CA PHE A 144 15.83 -6.03 -9.05
C PHE A 144 15.58 -7.37 -9.72
N LEU A 145 14.48 -7.53 -10.45
CA LEU A 145 14.18 -8.76 -11.21
C LEU A 145 15.29 -9.07 -12.22
N ILE A 146 15.70 -8.08 -13.00
CA ILE A 146 16.73 -8.26 -14.03
C ILE A 146 18.06 -8.69 -13.38
N VAL A 147 18.48 -8.04 -12.32
CA VAL A 147 19.77 -8.34 -11.70
C VAL A 147 19.82 -9.75 -11.09
N VAL A 148 18.70 -10.24 -10.55
CA VAL A 148 18.59 -11.61 -10.02
C VAL A 148 18.54 -12.63 -11.16
N VAL A 149 17.66 -12.45 -12.15
CA VAL A 149 17.47 -13.42 -13.26
C VAL A 149 18.73 -13.54 -14.12
N THR A 150 19.45 -12.43 -14.32
CA THR A 150 20.73 -12.46 -15.07
C THR A 150 21.90 -13.06 -14.28
N GLY A 151 21.68 -13.43 -13.01
CA GLY A 151 22.73 -14.00 -12.15
C GLY A 151 23.80 -12.98 -11.73
N LYS A 152 23.49 -11.69 -11.80
CA LYS A 152 24.37 -10.61 -11.34
C LYS A 152 24.14 -10.31 -9.85
N THR A 153 23.93 -11.35 -9.06
CA THR A 153 23.84 -11.34 -7.58
C THR A 153 24.35 -12.66 -7.06
N GLY A 154 24.67 -12.75 -5.77
CA GLY A 154 24.96 -14.02 -5.11
C GLY A 154 23.73 -14.93 -4.93
N MET A 155 22.54 -14.41 -5.19
CA MET A 155 21.30 -15.16 -5.05
C MET A 155 21.11 -16.17 -6.21
N PRO A 156 20.49 -17.34 -5.94
CA PRO A 156 20.08 -18.24 -7.00
C PRO A 156 19.01 -17.57 -7.89
N ARG A 157 19.01 -17.83 -9.18
CA ARG A 157 18.09 -17.20 -10.14
C ARG A 157 16.61 -17.39 -9.79
N TRP A 158 16.26 -18.52 -9.17
CA TRP A 158 14.89 -18.78 -8.74
C TRP A 158 14.41 -17.83 -7.63
N ALA A 159 15.33 -17.12 -6.93
CA ALA A 159 14.97 -16.08 -5.95
C ALA A 159 14.12 -14.95 -6.56
N CYS A 160 14.08 -14.84 -7.88
CA CYS A 160 13.21 -13.91 -8.59
C CYS A 160 11.71 -14.08 -8.25
N ILE A 161 11.28 -15.25 -7.78
CA ILE A 161 9.89 -15.48 -7.34
C ILE A 161 9.49 -14.58 -6.15
N PHE A 162 10.45 -14.16 -5.34
CA PHE A 162 10.25 -13.22 -4.23
C PHE A 162 10.34 -11.75 -4.66
N ASN A 163 10.39 -11.46 -5.95
CA ASN A 163 10.30 -10.10 -6.44
C ASN A 163 8.85 -9.58 -6.33
N LEU A 164 8.69 -8.26 -6.21
CA LEU A 164 7.36 -7.61 -6.13
C LEU A 164 6.45 -7.98 -7.30
N LEU A 165 6.98 -8.16 -8.51
CA LEU A 165 6.18 -8.45 -9.71
C LEU A 165 5.55 -9.86 -9.67
N PRO A 166 6.28 -10.96 -9.50
CA PRO A 166 5.68 -12.27 -9.33
C PRO A 166 4.72 -12.35 -8.14
N LEU A 167 5.08 -11.74 -7.00
CA LEU A 167 4.21 -11.70 -5.84
C LEU A 167 2.92 -10.92 -6.12
N ALA A 168 2.99 -9.82 -6.88
CA ALA A 168 1.81 -9.08 -7.31
C ALA A 168 0.90 -9.93 -8.19
N VAL A 169 1.44 -10.67 -9.16
CA VAL A 169 0.64 -11.55 -10.03
C VAL A 169 -0.15 -12.57 -9.22
N VAL A 170 0.45 -13.13 -8.16
CA VAL A 170 -0.22 -14.13 -7.30
C VAL A 170 -1.22 -13.49 -6.35
N THR A 171 -0.93 -12.29 -5.81
CA THR A 171 -1.75 -11.65 -4.78
C THR A 171 -2.89 -10.79 -5.34
N LEU A 172 -2.72 -10.17 -6.52
CA LEU A 172 -3.74 -9.29 -7.12
C LEU A 172 -5.12 -9.94 -7.28
N PRO A 173 -5.26 -11.21 -7.74
CA PRO A 173 -6.56 -11.86 -7.86
C PRO A 173 -7.18 -12.27 -6.52
N THR A 174 -6.43 -12.22 -5.42
CA THR A 174 -6.93 -12.60 -4.09
C THR A 174 -7.77 -11.49 -3.45
N LYS A 175 -8.53 -11.83 -2.41
CA LYS A 175 -9.28 -10.86 -1.58
C LYS A 175 -8.47 -10.35 -0.38
N LEU A 176 -7.14 -10.51 -0.39
CA LEU A 176 -6.29 -10.07 0.71
C LEU A 176 -6.37 -8.54 0.90
N PRO A 177 -6.50 -8.06 2.14
CA PRO A 177 -6.40 -6.63 2.43
C PRO A 177 -4.95 -6.14 2.29
N ALA A 178 -4.76 -4.85 2.08
CA ALA A 178 -3.44 -4.20 2.04
C ALA A 178 -2.40 -4.94 1.17
N LYS A 179 -2.80 -5.34 -0.04
CA LYS A 179 -2.00 -6.19 -0.95
C LYS A 179 -0.56 -5.71 -1.14
N ALA A 180 -0.34 -4.41 -1.25
CA ALA A 180 0.99 -3.85 -1.41
C ALA A 180 1.92 -4.21 -0.22
N ASN A 181 1.40 -4.11 1.00
CA ASN A 181 2.15 -4.47 2.21
C ASN A 181 2.41 -5.98 2.29
N VAL A 182 1.42 -6.80 1.89
CA VAL A 182 1.57 -8.27 1.83
C VAL A 182 2.65 -8.66 0.82
N ILE A 183 2.68 -8.01 -0.34
CA ILE A 183 3.68 -8.22 -1.39
C ILE A 183 5.07 -7.82 -0.87
N GLY A 184 5.22 -6.65 -0.24
CA GLY A 184 6.48 -6.21 0.35
C GLY A 184 6.98 -7.14 1.45
N ALA A 185 6.10 -7.51 2.39
CA ALA A 185 6.42 -8.47 3.45
C ALA A 185 6.84 -9.84 2.88
N GLY A 186 6.12 -10.35 1.87
CA GLY A 186 6.44 -11.60 1.19
C GLY A 186 7.81 -11.57 0.52
N MET A 187 8.16 -10.45 -0.13
CA MET A 187 9.48 -10.23 -0.70
C MET A 187 10.58 -10.32 0.37
N PHE A 188 10.48 -9.55 1.45
CA PHE A 188 11.51 -9.52 2.48
C PHE A 188 11.61 -10.84 3.25
N LEU A 189 10.49 -11.49 3.58
CA LEU A 189 10.50 -12.81 4.22
C LEU A 189 11.17 -13.86 3.35
N GLY A 190 10.88 -13.86 2.04
CA GLY A 190 11.52 -14.77 1.11
C GLY A 190 13.01 -14.53 0.94
N LEU A 191 13.42 -13.27 0.87
CA LEU A 191 14.83 -12.89 0.71
C LEU A 191 15.65 -13.09 1.98
N LEU A 192 15.05 -13.01 3.18
CA LEU A 192 15.73 -13.18 4.47
C LEU A 192 16.50 -14.50 4.56
N PHE A 193 16.02 -15.54 3.90
CA PHE A 193 16.66 -16.86 3.89
C PHE A 193 17.68 -17.03 2.76
N LEU A 194 17.87 -16.03 1.90
CA LEU A 194 18.71 -16.10 0.70
C LEU A 194 19.87 -15.07 0.71
N MET A 195 19.82 -14.14 1.63
CA MET A 195 20.85 -13.13 1.87
C MET A 195 21.64 -13.47 3.14
#